data_8790e8de400d90f89fe215da0aa6b9c9
#
_entry.id   8790e8de400d90f89fe215da0aa6b9c9
#
_cell.length_a   1.000
_cell.length_b   1.000
_cell.length_c   1.000
_cell.angle_alpha   90.00
_cell.angle_beta   90.00
_cell.angle_gamma   90.00
#
_symmetry.space_group_name_H-M   'P 1'
#
loop_
_entity.id
_entity.type
_entity.pdbx_description
1 polymer ?
#
loop_
_entity_poly.entity_id
_entity_poly.type
_entity_poly.pdbx_seq_one_letter_code
_entity_poly.pdbx_strand_id
1 'polypeptide(L)'
;KPQQPVTFEAGQYMQLVLGEKDKRAFSIASRPSQCDAIELHIGASGADSYAMQSLEHLRNAHTTGQLVDIEAGLGISQLRLQCERPIILLAGGTGFSYAKSMGDHLAEIKCDRPVLFYWGVKEESALYAHTEMQTWADSHENFKFIPVVENPSANWQGHTGYVHKAVMQDIVSLEPYDIYMAGRFDMIGVVRDDFITHGAI
;
A
#
# COMPACT_ATOMS: atom_id res chain seq x y z
N LYS A 1 -2.61 -1.75 -20.00
CA LYS A 1 -2.69 -0.28 -20.21
C LYS A 1 -4.14 0.12 -20.50
N PRO A 2 -4.65 1.20 -19.89
CA PRO A 2 -5.98 1.72 -20.20
C PRO A 2 -6.04 2.22 -21.65
N GLN A 3 -7.23 2.16 -22.26
CA GLN A 3 -7.46 2.76 -23.60
C GLN A 3 -7.52 4.29 -23.55
N GLN A 4 -7.87 4.83 -22.39
CA GLN A 4 -7.90 6.26 -22.11
C GLN A 4 -7.19 6.53 -20.76
N PRO A 5 -6.58 7.71 -20.56
CA PRO A 5 -5.99 8.06 -19.28
C PRO A 5 -7.00 7.91 -18.14
N VAL A 6 -6.58 7.32 -17.05
CA VAL A 6 -7.40 7.10 -15.86
C VAL A 6 -7.04 8.15 -14.82
N THR A 7 -8.03 8.88 -14.34
CA THR A 7 -7.85 9.87 -13.27
C THR A 7 -8.16 9.23 -11.91
N PHE A 8 -7.24 9.36 -10.98
CA PHE A 8 -7.40 8.92 -9.59
C PHE A 8 -6.49 9.72 -8.66
N GLU A 9 -6.75 9.65 -7.37
CA GLU A 9 -5.90 10.21 -6.32
C GLU A 9 -5.07 9.11 -5.65
N ALA A 10 -3.89 9.45 -5.13
CA ALA A 10 -3.05 8.51 -4.40
C ALA A 10 -3.80 7.93 -3.18
N GLY A 11 -3.81 6.60 -3.07
CA GLY A 11 -4.58 5.89 -2.04
C GLY A 11 -5.97 5.43 -2.47
N GLN A 12 -6.43 5.78 -3.67
CA GLN A 12 -7.66 5.23 -4.22
C GLN A 12 -7.48 3.82 -4.78
N TYR A 13 -8.59 3.14 -5.03
CA TYR A 13 -8.63 1.81 -5.60
C TYR A 13 -9.39 1.78 -6.92
N MET A 14 -9.24 0.67 -7.61
CA MET A 14 -10.04 0.34 -8.79
C MET A 14 -10.76 -0.98 -8.60
N GLN A 15 -11.78 -1.21 -9.42
CA GLN A 15 -12.45 -2.50 -9.54
C GLN A 15 -12.19 -3.10 -10.92
N LEU A 16 -11.76 -4.37 -10.93
CA LEU A 16 -11.82 -5.22 -12.12
C LEU A 16 -13.26 -5.72 -12.27
N VAL A 17 -13.82 -5.57 -13.45
CA VAL A 17 -15.18 -6.04 -13.77
C VAL A 17 -15.05 -7.40 -14.46
N LEU A 18 -15.31 -8.48 -13.72
CA LEU A 18 -15.28 -9.84 -14.23
C LEU A 18 -16.64 -10.26 -14.81
N GLY A 19 -17.72 -9.54 -14.44
CA GLY A 19 -19.08 -9.76 -14.90
C GLY A 19 -20.02 -8.73 -14.28
N GLU A 20 -21.30 -8.74 -14.69
CA GLU A 20 -22.29 -7.74 -14.25
C GLU A 20 -22.38 -7.57 -12.72
N LYS A 21 -22.18 -8.65 -11.98
CA LYS A 21 -22.26 -8.67 -10.50
C LYS A 21 -20.94 -9.07 -9.82
N ASP A 22 -19.86 -9.27 -10.59
CA ASP A 22 -18.55 -9.64 -10.05
C ASP A 22 -17.55 -8.52 -10.34
N LYS A 23 -17.41 -7.62 -9.38
CA LYS A 23 -16.43 -6.53 -9.37
C LYS A 23 -15.45 -6.74 -8.22
N ARG A 24 -14.15 -6.65 -8.51
CA ARG A 24 -13.10 -6.94 -7.54
C ARG A 24 -12.18 -5.77 -7.32
N ALA A 25 -12.17 -5.29 -6.07
CA ALA A 25 -11.44 -4.10 -5.66
C ALA A 25 -9.96 -4.40 -5.40
N PHE A 26 -9.09 -3.56 -5.95
CA PHE A 26 -7.65 -3.56 -5.72
C PHE A 26 -7.14 -2.13 -5.56
N SER A 27 -6.31 -1.88 -4.55
CA SER A 27 -5.63 -0.59 -4.41
C SER A 27 -4.71 -0.36 -5.60
N ILE A 28 -4.73 0.86 -6.12
CA ILE A 28 -3.82 1.28 -7.19
C ILE A 28 -2.43 1.50 -6.56
N ALA A 29 -1.40 0.84 -7.11
CA ALA A 29 -0.03 0.94 -6.63
C ALA A 29 0.77 2.06 -7.32
N SER A 30 0.41 2.39 -8.57
CA SER A 30 1.01 3.51 -9.30
C SER A 30 0.57 4.86 -8.73
N ARG A 31 1.40 5.90 -8.95
CA ARG A 31 1.05 7.28 -8.61
C ARG A 31 0.08 7.90 -9.62
N PRO A 32 -0.68 8.94 -9.26
CA PRO A 32 -1.70 9.54 -10.14
C PRO A 32 -1.19 10.07 -11.47
N SER A 33 0.05 10.58 -11.53
CA SER A 33 0.66 11.05 -12.78
C SER A 33 0.92 9.95 -13.80
N GLN A 34 0.98 8.69 -13.36
CA GLN A 34 1.18 7.51 -14.20
C GLN A 34 -0.16 7.00 -14.76
N CYS A 35 -0.90 7.88 -15.43
CA CYS A 35 -2.26 7.62 -15.91
C CYS A 35 -2.35 6.72 -17.14
N ASP A 36 -1.23 6.43 -17.82
CA ASP A 36 -1.15 5.56 -19.00
C ASP A 36 -0.96 4.07 -18.66
N ALA A 37 -0.69 3.76 -17.39
CA ALA A 37 -0.55 2.42 -16.88
C ALA A 37 -0.99 2.35 -15.40
N ILE A 38 -1.85 1.40 -15.07
CA ILE A 38 -2.24 1.13 -13.69
C ILE A 38 -1.47 -0.09 -13.20
N GLU A 39 -0.76 0.06 -12.09
CA GLU A 39 -0.07 -1.02 -11.39
C GLU A 39 -0.94 -1.55 -10.26
N LEU A 40 -1.07 -2.87 -10.19
CA LEU A 40 -1.77 -3.58 -9.12
C LEU A 40 -0.86 -4.65 -8.52
N HIS A 41 -0.81 -4.75 -7.22
CA HIS A 41 -0.15 -5.86 -6.53
C HIS A 41 -1.22 -6.82 -6.00
N ILE A 42 -1.40 -7.91 -6.71
CA ILE A 42 -2.41 -8.90 -6.38
C ILE A 42 -1.73 -10.08 -5.69
N GLY A 43 -1.86 -10.15 -4.37
CA GLY A 43 -1.35 -11.25 -3.57
C GLY A 43 -2.37 -12.38 -3.49
N ALA A 44 -1.93 -13.57 -3.87
CA ALA A 44 -2.72 -14.79 -3.71
C ALA A 44 -1.98 -15.73 -2.77
N SER A 45 -2.56 -16.05 -1.63
CA SER A 45 -2.05 -17.06 -0.71
C SER A 45 -2.98 -18.28 -0.72
N GLY A 46 -2.44 -19.43 -1.10
CA GLY A 46 -3.14 -20.72 -0.97
C GLY A 46 -4.46 -20.79 -1.75
N ALA A 47 -5.56 -20.92 -1.03
CA ALA A 47 -6.91 -21.07 -1.58
C ALA A 47 -7.66 -19.75 -1.82
N ASP A 48 -6.96 -18.61 -1.91
CA ASP A 48 -7.62 -17.33 -2.19
C ASP A 48 -8.20 -17.31 -3.61
N SER A 49 -9.47 -17.74 -3.70
CA SER A 49 -10.18 -17.79 -4.97
C SER A 49 -10.42 -16.40 -5.58
N TYR A 50 -10.50 -15.35 -4.76
CA TYR A 50 -10.72 -13.97 -5.19
C TYR A 50 -9.55 -13.45 -6.01
N ALA A 51 -8.34 -13.52 -5.44
CA ALA A 51 -7.11 -13.07 -6.09
C ALA A 51 -6.75 -13.97 -7.28
N MET A 52 -6.84 -15.28 -7.12
CA MET A 52 -6.50 -16.24 -8.18
C MET A 52 -7.38 -16.10 -9.42
N GLN A 53 -8.69 -15.95 -9.24
CA GLN A 53 -9.62 -15.75 -10.36
C GLN A 53 -9.39 -14.41 -11.05
N SER A 54 -9.04 -13.35 -10.29
CA SER A 54 -8.68 -12.05 -10.86
C SER A 54 -7.41 -12.15 -11.72
N LEU A 55 -6.38 -12.85 -11.23
CA LEU A 55 -5.15 -13.08 -11.98
C LEU A 55 -5.38 -13.93 -13.24
N GLU A 56 -6.22 -14.97 -13.15
CA GLU A 56 -6.58 -15.81 -14.28
C GLU A 56 -7.33 -15.01 -15.35
N HIS A 57 -8.29 -14.18 -14.94
CA HIS A 57 -9.02 -13.28 -15.83
C HIS A 57 -8.07 -12.35 -16.59
N LEU A 58 -7.14 -11.70 -15.87
CA LEU A 58 -6.15 -10.81 -16.47
C LEU A 58 -5.19 -11.54 -17.43
N ARG A 59 -4.74 -12.75 -17.07
CA ARG A 59 -3.87 -13.59 -17.93
C ARG A 59 -4.59 -14.02 -19.20
N ASN A 60 -5.84 -14.45 -19.08
CA ASN A 60 -6.66 -14.85 -20.22
C ASN A 60 -6.90 -13.68 -21.17
N ALA A 61 -7.25 -12.51 -20.63
CA ALA A 61 -7.43 -11.29 -21.41
C ALA A 61 -6.13 -10.89 -22.14
N HIS A 62 -4.99 -10.96 -21.46
CA HIS A 62 -3.68 -10.70 -22.08
C HIS A 62 -3.37 -11.68 -23.22
N THR A 63 -3.59 -12.98 -23.02
CA THR A 63 -3.29 -14.02 -24.00
C THR A 63 -4.21 -13.93 -25.24
N THR A 64 -5.46 -13.56 -25.04
CA THR A 64 -6.46 -13.46 -26.11
C THR A 64 -6.52 -12.08 -26.77
N GLY A 65 -5.83 -11.08 -26.21
CA GLY A 65 -5.92 -9.69 -26.65
C GLY A 65 -7.26 -9.03 -26.32
N GLN A 66 -8.05 -9.62 -25.42
CA GLN A 66 -9.31 -9.03 -24.96
C GLN A 66 -9.08 -7.87 -24.00
N LEU A 67 -10.01 -6.94 -24.01
CA LEU A 67 -10.04 -5.84 -23.06
C LEU A 67 -10.63 -6.30 -21.73
N VAL A 68 -10.19 -5.66 -20.67
CA VAL A 68 -10.75 -5.83 -19.33
C VAL A 68 -11.40 -4.51 -18.92
N ASP A 69 -12.64 -4.58 -18.52
CA ASP A 69 -13.35 -3.42 -18.01
C ASP A 69 -12.92 -3.11 -16.59
N ILE A 70 -12.72 -1.83 -16.30
CA ILE A 70 -12.31 -1.35 -15.00
C ILE A 70 -13.14 -0.13 -14.58
N GLU A 71 -13.35 0.01 -13.29
CA GLU A 71 -13.83 1.25 -12.65
C GLU A 71 -12.72 1.75 -11.71
N ALA A 72 -12.23 2.97 -11.90
CA ALA A 72 -11.10 3.47 -11.13
C ALA A 72 -11.40 4.84 -10.50
N GLY A 73 -10.50 5.31 -9.63
CA GLY A 73 -10.70 6.53 -8.86
C GLY A 73 -11.76 6.35 -7.75
N LEU A 74 -11.84 5.16 -7.17
CA LEU A 74 -12.82 4.82 -6.15
C LEU A 74 -12.23 4.96 -4.74
N GLY A 75 -13.10 5.25 -3.77
CA GLY A 75 -12.71 5.47 -2.38
C GLY A 75 -12.46 6.95 -2.05
N ILE A 76 -12.49 7.25 -0.75
CA ILE A 76 -12.36 8.61 -0.22
C ILE A 76 -11.04 8.84 0.52
N SER A 77 -10.17 7.82 0.54
CA SER A 77 -8.87 7.93 1.20
C SER A 77 -7.91 8.72 0.32
N GLN A 78 -7.53 9.89 0.78
CA GLN A 78 -6.69 10.85 0.07
C GLN A 78 -5.64 11.44 1.00
N LEU A 79 -4.50 11.82 0.45
CA LEU A 79 -3.46 12.53 1.18
C LEU A 79 -3.93 13.92 1.60
N ARG A 80 -3.68 14.29 2.87
CA ARG A 80 -3.91 15.63 3.39
C ARG A 80 -2.72 16.52 3.04
N LEU A 81 -2.72 17.09 1.84
CA LEU A 81 -1.60 17.92 1.36
C LEU A 81 -1.57 19.32 1.97
N GLN A 82 -2.68 19.79 2.57
CA GLN A 82 -2.80 21.10 3.22
C GLN A 82 -2.29 21.12 4.68
N CYS A 83 -1.57 20.10 5.09
CA CYS A 83 -1.12 19.88 6.45
C CYS A 83 0.40 19.69 6.47
N GLU A 84 1.07 20.16 7.53
CA GLU A 84 2.53 20.03 7.71
C GLU A 84 2.92 18.88 8.66
N ARG A 85 1.95 18.12 9.16
CA ARG A 85 2.19 17.01 10.09
C ARG A 85 3.05 15.93 9.42
N PRO A 86 4.02 15.31 10.14
CA PRO A 86 4.74 14.16 9.60
C PRO A 86 3.78 13.02 9.27
N ILE A 87 4.16 12.19 8.32
CA ILE A 87 3.32 11.15 7.75
C ILE A 87 3.80 9.77 8.16
N ILE A 88 2.87 8.91 8.55
CA ILE A 88 3.09 7.48 8.67
C ILE A 88 2.27 6.77 7.58
N LEU A 89 2.97 6.04 6.71
CA LEU A 89 2.39 5.09 5.77
C LEU A 89 2.58 3.69 6.34
N LEU A 90 1.50 3.01 6.71
CA LEU A 90 1.55 1.68 7.28
C LEU A 90 0.89 0.68 6.33
N ALA A 91 1.63 -0.33 5.94
CA ALA A 91 1.16 -1.39 5.06
C ALA A 91 1.30 -2.77 5.70
N GLY A 92 0.26 -3.60 5.58
CA GLY A 92 0.31 -5.03 5.89
C GLY A 92 0.18 -5.85 4.61
N GLY A 93 1.17 -6.70 4.31
CA GLY A 93 1.16 -7.53 3.10
C GLY A 93 0.98 -6.70 1.82
N THR A 94 0.00 -7.05 0.99
CA THR A 94 -0.33 -6.33 -0.26
C THR A 94 -1.02 -4.98 -0.05
N GLY A 95 -1.35 -4.61 1.18
CA GLY A 95 -1.69 -3.21 1.52
C GLY A 95 -0.56 -2.23 1.15
N PHE A 96 0.62 -2.78 0.85
CA PHE A 96 1.75 -2.06 0.26
C PHE A 96 1.38 -1.23 -0.97
N SER A 97 0.49 -1.72 -1.85
CA SER A 97 0.03 -0.98 -3.04
C SER A 97 -0.51 0.41 -2.71
N TYR A 98 -1.37 0.49 -1.70
CA TYR A 98 -1.95 1.73 -1.21
C TYR A 98 -0.87 2.71 -0.72
N ALA A 99 0.01 2.22 0.15
CA ALA A 99 1.07 3.03 0.73
C ALA A 99 2.13 3.45 -0.32
N LYS A 100 2.45 2.55 -1.27
CA LYS A 100 3.36 2.84 -2.38
C LYS A 100 2.84 3.99 -3.25
N SER A 101 1.57 3.95 -3.66
CA SER A 101 0.96 5.02 -4.45
C SER A 101 1.09 6.38 -3.76
N MET A 102 0.85 6.42 -2.45
CA MET A 102 1.00 7.64 -1.65
C MET A 102 2.45 8.09 -1.53
N GLY A 103 3.37 7.17 -1.21
CA GLY A 103 4.79 7.46 -1.07
C GLY A 103 5.40 8.00 -2.36
N ASP A 104 5.14 7.34 -3.49
CA ASP A 104 5.61 7.76 -4.81
C ASP A 104 5.05 9.13 -5.22
N HIS A 105 3.78 9.39 -4.89
CA HIS A 105 3.18 10.70 -5.14
C HIS A 105 3.81 11.80 -4.29
N LEU A 106 4.03 11.56 -2.99
CA LEU A 106 4.70 12.50 -2.09
C LEU A 106 6.12 12.82 -2.55
N ALA A 107 6.86 11.82 -3.03
CA ALA A 107 8.19 12.02 -3.58
C ALA A 107 8.16 12.85 -4.88
N GLU A 108 7.21 12.56 -5.78
CA GLU A 108 7.05 13.27 -7.05
C GLU A 108 6.76 14.78 -6.86
N ILE A 109 5.84 15.10 -5.92
CA ILE A 109 5.50 16.49 -5.61
C ILE A 109 6.54 17.18 -4.72
N LYS A 110 7.64 16.48 -4.40
CA LYS A 110 8.71 16.96 -3.53
C LYS A 110 8.18 17.42 -2.17
N CYS A 111 7.30 16.62 -1.57
CA CYS A 111 6.81 16.86 -0.22
C CYS A 111 7.99 16.90 0.76
N ASP A 112 8.11 17.95 1.55
CA ASP A 112 9.18 18.17 2.53
C ASP A 112 8.87 17.60 3.93
N ARG A 113 7.64 17.08 4.12
CA ARG A 113 7.22 16.46 5.37
C ARG A 113 7.99 15.17 5.63
N PRO A 114 8.37 14.86 6.87
CA PRO A 114 8.91 13.55 7.21
C PRO A 114 7.90 12.43 6.89
N VAL A 115 8.34 11.40 6.20
CA VAL A 115 7.54 10.22 5.85
C VAL A 115 8.19 8.96 6.38
N LEU A 116 7.46 8.25 7.23
CA LEU A 116 7.86 6.96 7.78
C LEU A 116 7.01 5.86 7.12
N PHE A 117 7.63 5.03 6.32
CA PHE A 117 6.95 3.96 5.58
C PHE A 117 7.21 2.61 6.27
N TYR A 118 6.26 2.13 7.04
CA TYR A 118 6.29 0.82 7.69
C TYR A 118 5.60 -0.23 6.83
N TRP A 119 6.31 -1.31 6.50
CA TRP A 119 5.74 -2.41 5.75
C TRP A 119 5.89 -3.73 6.50
N GLY A 120 4.78 -4.26 6.99
CA GLY A 120 4.70 -5.50 7.72
C GLY A 120 4.37 -6.69 6.82
N VAL A 121 5.14 -7.76 6.96
CA VAL A 121 4.91 -9.03 6.26
C VAL A 121 5.10 -10.19 7.22
N LYS A 122 4.54 -11.35 6.86
CA LYS A 122 4.67 -12.54 7.68
C LYS A 122 6.07 -13.16 7.61
N GLU A 123 6.62 -13.26 6.41
CA GLU A 123 7.92 -13.87 6.12
C GLU A 123 8.76 -12.90 5.27
N GLU A 124 10.09 -12.91 5.38
CA GLU A 124 10.99 -12.04 4.61
C GLU A 124 10.78 -12.14 3.10
N SER A 125 10.49 -13.34 2.60
CA SER A 125 10.23 -13.56 1.16
C SER A 125 9.01 -12.81 0.63
N ALA A 126 8.13 -12.34 1.50
CA ALA A 126 6.98 -11.52 1.14
C ALA A 126 7.31 -10.02 1.00
N LEU A 127 8.52 -9.60 1.33
CA LEU A 127 9.04 -8.25 1.06
C LEU A 127 9.51 -8.13 -0.40
N TYR A 128 8.63 -8.38 -1.34
CA TYR A 128 8.95 -8.50 -2.77
C TYR A 128 9.52 -7.21 -3.41
N ALA A 129 9.31 -6.05 -2.82
CA ALA A 129 9.84 -4.75 -3.25
C ALA A 129 10.86 -4.17 -2.26
N HIS A 130 11.48 -4.99 -1.40
CA HIS A 130 12.39 -4.51 -0.36
C HIS A 130 13.52 -3.64 -0.92
N THR A 131 14.25 -4.13 -1.91
CA THR A 131 15.37 -3.41 -2.52
C THR A 131 14.93 -2.11 -3.20
N GLU A 132 13.78 -2.13 -3.88
CA GLU A 132 13.18 -0.94 -4.50
C GLU A 132 12.89 0.12 -3.44
N MET A 133 12.23 -0.27 -2.36
CA MET A 133 11.86 0.65 -1.28
C MET A 133 13.05 1.18 -0.50
N GLN A 134 14.09 0.37 -0.31
CA GLN A 134 15.34 0.84 0.30
C GLN A 134 16.01 1.91 -0.59
N THR A 135 16.13 1.64 -1.88
CA THR A 135 16.69 2.59 -2.86
C THR A 135 15.85 3.88 -2.92
N TRP A 136 14.53 3.73 -2.86
CA TRP A 136 13.60 4.85 -2.85
C TRP A 136 13.81 5.74 -1.60
N ALA A 137 13.92 5.14 -0.42
CA ALA A 137 14.18 5.87 0.82
C ALA A 137 15.57 6.54 0.81
N ASP A 138 16.60 5.84 0.35
CA ASP A 138 17.96 6.38 0.26
C ASP A 138 18.07 7.58 -0.71
N SER A 139 17.13 7.71 -1.63
CA SER A 139 17.07 8.81 -2.60
C SER A 139 16.37 10.07 -2.08
N HIS A 140 15.76 10.02 -0.89
CA HIS A 140 14.93 11.10 -0.34
C HIS A 140 15.23 11.31 1.15
N GLU A 141 15.86 12.41 1.52
CA GLU A 141 16.33 12.67 2.89
C GLU A 141 15.24 12.63 3.97
N ASN A 142 14.00 12.99 3.60
CA ASN A 142 12.86 13.04 4.52
C ASN A 142 12.02 11.76 4.54
N PHE A 143 12.42 10.70 3.81
CA PHE A 143 11.72 9.43 3.75
C PHE A 143 12.53 8.35 4.47
N LYS A 144 11.83 7.51 5.25
CA LYS A 144 12.41 6.31 5.86
C LYS A 144 11.55 5.09 5.53
N PHE A 145 12.21 4.03 5.09
CA PHE A 145 11.57 2.73 4.89
C PHE A 145 11.90 1.81 6.07
N ILE A 146 10.88 1.26 6.70
CA ILE A 146 10.98 0.41 7.89
C ILE A 146 10.27 -0.91 7.61
N PRO A 147 10.98 -1.94 7.12
CA PRO A 147 10.42 -3.27 6.96
C PRO A 147 10.26 -3.97 8.30
N VAL A 148 9.15 -4.68 8.47
CA VAL A 148 8.82 -5.42 9.69
C VAL A 148 8.43 -6.85 9.32
N VAL A 149 9.03 -7.86 9.95
CA VAL A 149 8.79 -9.28 9.66
C VAL A 149 8.25 -10.00 10.89
N GLU A 150 7.11 -10.67 10.77
CA GLU A 150 6.54 -11.41 11.90
C GLU A 150 7.38 -12.64 12.26
N ASN A 151 7.79 -13.43 11.27
CA ASN A 151 8.58 -14.65 11.46
C ASN A 151 9.93 -14.51 10.72
N PRO A 152 10.89 -13.77 11.28
CA PRO A 152 12.16 -13.51 10.61
C PRO A 152 13.08 -14.72 10.65
N SER A 153 14.04 -14.78 9.70
CA SER A 153 15.20 -15.67 9.80
C SER A 153 16.16 -15.19 10.90
N ALA A 154 17.12 -16.05 11.28
CA ALA A 154 18.15 -15.71 12.27
C ALA A 154 19.07 -14.55 11.83
N ASN A 155 19.09 -14.24 10.53
CA ASN A 155 19.96 -13.19 9.97
C ASN A 155 19.23 -11.85 9.78
N TRP A 156 17.94 -11.78 10.09
CA TRP A 156 17.15 -10.55 9.98
C TRP A 156 17.65 -9.49 10.95
N GLN A 157 17.83 -8.24 10.46
CA GLN A 157 18.34 -7.12 11.26
C GLN A 157 17.29 -6.00 11.45
N GLY A 158 16.09 -6.14 10.84
CA GLY A 158 15.02 -5.16 10.95
C GLY A 158 14.09 -5.41 12.15
N HIS A 159 12.99 -4.66 12.20
CA HIS A 159 11.94 -4.88 13.18
C HIS A 159 11.28 -6.25 13.03
N THR A 160 10.84 -6.81 14.14
CA THR A 160 10.19 -8.13 14.20
C THR A 160 8.80 -8.02 14.83
N GLY A 161 7.91 -8.95 14.47
CA GLY A 161 6.55 -9.00 14.97
C GLY A 161 5.56 -8.16 14.16
N TYR A 162 4.54 -7.63 14.80
CA TYR A 162 3.47 -6.90 14.12
C TYR A 162 3.88 -5.45 13.79
N VAL A 163 3.59 -5.01 12.57
CA VAL A 163 4.00 -3.70 12.04
C VAL A 163 3.55 -2.51 12.91
N HIS A 164 2.34 -2.54 13.46
CA HIS A 164 1.86 -1.47 14.35
C HIS A 164 2.61 -1.43 15.68
N LYS A 165 3.08 -2.57 16.18
CA LYS A 165 3.91 -2.62 17.40
C LYS A 165 5.29 -1.99 17.14
N ALA A 166 5.87 -2.18 15.96
CA ALA A 166 7.10 -1.51 15.57
C ALA A 166 6.90 0.02 15.55
N VAL A 167 5.81 0.52 14.97
CA VAL A 167 5.47 1.95 15.02
C VAL A 167 5.42 2.47 16.46
N MET A 168 4.72 1.76 17.35
CA MET A 168 4.58 2.16 18.77
C MET A 168 5.87 2.03 19.57
N GLN A 169 6.83 1.21 19.14
CA GLN A 169 8.17 1.15 19.73
C GLN A 169 9.03 2.34 19.32
N ASP A 170 8.93 2.78 18.06
CA ASP A 170 9.75 3.87 17.52
C ASP A 170 9.21 5.25 17.89
N ILE A 171 7.90 5.37 18.13
CA ILE A 171 7.19 6.65 18.27
C ILE A 171 6.48 6.70 19.63
N VAL A 172 6.82 7.68 20.44
CA VAL A 172 6.28 7.85 21.81
C VAL A 172 4.82 8.29 21.79
N SER A 173 4.41 9.13 20.85
CA SER A 173 3.03 9.60 20.68
C SER A 173 2.69 9.75 19.21
N LEU A 174 1.53 9.26 18.81
CA LEU A 174 1.03 9.35 17.45
C LEU A 174 0.21 10.62 17.18
N GLU A 175 -0.05 11.44 18.20
CA GLU A 175 -0.80 12.69 18.08
C GLU A 175 -0.31 13.62 16.97
N PRO A 176 1.01 13.82 16.75
CA PRO A 176 1.47 14.75 15.72
C PRO A 176 1.39 14.23 14.28
N TYR A 177 1.03 12.98 14.05
CA TYR A 177 1.15 12.35 12.74
C TYR A 177 -0.17 12.31 11.96
N ASP A 178 -0.08 12.46 10.63
CA ASP A 178 -1.09 11.96 9.71
C ASP A 178 -0.79 10.50 9.40
N ILE A 179 -1.73 9.61 9.66
CA ILE A 179 -1.53 8.17 9.55
C ILE A 179 -2.42 7.59 8.45
N TYR A 180 -1.79 6.94 7.49
CA TYR A 180 -2.45 6.22 6.40
C TYR A 180 -2.10 4.74 6.50
N MET A 181 -3.11 3.89 6.56
CA MET A 181 -2.88 2.46 6.79
C MET A 181 -3.73 1.58 5.89
N ALA A 182 -3.11 0.53 5.38
CA ALA A 182 -3.76 -0.49 4.57
C ALA A 182 -3.26 -1.88 4.88
N GLY A 183 -4.18 -2.83 4.82
CA GLY A 183 -3.91 -4.24 5.11
C GLY A 183 -5.22 -5.01 5.20
N ARG A 184 -5.16 -6.22 5.75
CA ARG A 184 -6.37 -7.00 5.99
C ARG A 184 -7.30 -6.28 6.98
N PHE A 185 -8.59 -6.45 6.78
CA PHE A 185 -9.62 -5.74 7.55
C PHE A 185 -9.52 -5.98 9.06
N ASP A 186 -9.29 -7.23 9.47
CA ASP A 186 -9.09 -7.61 10.87
C ASP A 186 -7.85 -6.94 11.48
N MET A 187 -6.75 -6.89 10.74
CA MET A 187 -5.54 -6.19 11.16
C MET A 187 -5.79 -4.69 11.36
N ILE A 188 -6.41 -4.03 10.39
CA ILE A 188 -6.65 -2.56 10.45
C ILE A 188 -7.51 -2.18 11.65
N GLY A 189 -8.48 -3.00 12.03
CA GLY A 189 -9.28 -2.78 13.25
C GLY A 189 -8.42 -2.74 14.50
N VAL A 190 -7.55 -3.73 14.68
CA VAL A 190 -6.61 -3.80 15.82
C VAL A 190 -5.63 -2.63 15.82
N VAL A 191 -5.04 -2.33 14.65
CA VAL A 191 -4.07 -1.22 14.50
C VAL A 191 -4.71 0.11 14.90
N ARG A 192 -5.92 0.37 14.42
CA ARG A 192 -6.65 1.61 14.74
C ARG A 192 -6.85 1.77 16.26
N ASP A 193 -7.33 0.72 16.92
CA ASP A 193 -7.64 0.76 18.35
C ASP A 193 -6.35 0.93 19.19
N ASP A 194 -5.27 0.24 18.82
CA ASP A 194 -3.95 0.41 19.44
C ASP A 194 -3.40 1.83 19.22
N PHE A 195 -3.53 2.38 18.01
CA PHE A 195 -3.03 3.72 17.69
C PHE A 195 -3.81 4.82 18.41
N ILE A 196 -5.13 4.70 18.55
CA ILE A 196 -5.93 5.62 19.36
C ILE A 196 -5.44 5.59 20.80
N THR A 197 -5.17 4.41 21.36
CA THR A 197 -4.62 4.27 22.71
C THR A 197 -3.22 4.91 22.83
N HIS A 198 -2.47 4.98 21.72
CA HIS A 198 -1.13 5.55 21.62
C HIS A 198 -1.15 7.04 21.17
N GLY A 199 -2.29 7.70 21.24
CA GLY A 199 -2.47 9.13 21.03
C GLY A 199 -2.87 9.54 19.61
N ALA A 200 -3.17 8.63 18.70
CA ALA A 200 -3.70 9.00 17.38
C ALA A 200 -5.09 9.65 17.51
N ILE A 201 -5.35 10.69 16.67
CA ILE A 201 -6.57 11.50 16.64
C ILE A 201 -7.23 11.49 15.25
#